data_5d3218b3a180c41544dfc4b91ad6e4ea
#
_entry.id   5d3218b3a180c41544dfc4b91ad6e4ea
#
_cell.length_a   1.000
_cell.length_b   1.000
_cell.length_c   1.000
_cell.angle_alpha   90.00
_cell.angle_beta   90.00
_cell.angle_gamma   90.00
#
_symmetry.space_group_name_H-M   'P 1'
#
loop_
_entity.id
_entity.type
_entity.pdbx_description
1 polymer ?
#
loop_
_entity_poly.entity_id
_entity_poly.type
_entity_poly.pdbx_seq_one_letter_code
_entity_poly.pdbx_strand_id
1 'polypeptide(L)'
;MIWHNITAAADRDSVDKLEAFFWALGAVSVTVADAGDEPLYEPVLGENPLWTHTHVVGLFEDDVDVASVRDQLAEKQFAFVDHEEIVDRQWEREWLKHFQPMRFGQRLWVCPSGMHVSETDAVVIDLDPGLAFGTGTHATTRLCLEWLDSISLKDKAVLDVGCGSGILGLAASLLGAQEVTATDNDPQALFATDENAKKNSVTLQTGLPEQIPNAQYDVVLANILAQPLIELSDFLMAAVYDGGHLVLSGIMESQKEWVLSAYDQFQLIDIRTFDGWVLIHLARERSA
;
A
#
# COMPACT_ATOMS: atom_id res chain seq x y z
N MET A 1 6.90 -23.16 19.21
CA MET A 1 6.56 -22.37 20.41
C MET A 1 5.10 -22.00 20.29
N ILE A 2 4.32 -22.05 21.36
CA ILE A 2 2.93 -21.57 21.35
C ILE A 2 2.95 -20.17 21.94
N TRP A 3 2.14 -19.29 21.39
CA TRP A 3 1.91 -17.94 21.89
C TRP A 3 0.43 -17.76 22.12
N HIS A 4 0.07 -16.86 23.02
CA HIS A 4 -1.32 -16.56 23.34
C HIS A 4 -1.61 -15.08 23.08
N ASN A 5 -2.48 -14.78 22.13
CA ASN A 5 -3.08 -13.47 21.98
C ASN A 5 -4.29 -13.37 22.93
N ILE A 6 -4.27 -12.41 23.81
CA ILE A 6 -5.40 -12.10 24.69
C ILE A 6 -5.91 -10.71 24.31
N THR A 7 -7.16 -10.63 23.88
CA THR A 7 -7.81 -9.40 23.45
C THR A 7 -8.76 -8.90 24.51
N ALA A 8 -8.65 -7.62 24.86
CA ALA A 8 -9.59 -6.93 25.73
C ALA A 8 -10.04 -5.61 25.10
N ALA A 9 -11.29 -5.21 25.41
CA ALA A 9 -11.85 -3.95 24.89
C ALA A 9 -11.51 -2.79 25.83
N ALA A 10 -11.24 -1.63 25.22
CA ALA A 10 -11.01 -0.37 25.89
C ALA A 10 -11.64 0.79 25.13
N ASP A 11 -12.13 1.79 25.86
CA ASP A 11 -12.44 3.10 25.28
C ASP A 11 -11.15 3.93 25.17
N ARG A 12 -11.12 4.93 24.31
CA ARG A 12 -9.97 5.83 24.08
C ARG A 12 -9.26 6.27 25.37
N ASP A 13 -10.00 6.62 26.41
CA ASP A 13 -9.47 7.15 27.68
C ASP A 13 -8.86 6.06 28.59
N SER A 14 -9.06 4.79 28.25
CA SER A 14 -8.63 3.63 29.03
C SER A 14 -7.59 2.76 28.35
N VAL A 15 -7.26 3.03 27.09
CA VAL A 15 -6.26 2.27 26.31
C VAL A 15 -4.92 2.21 27.02
N ASP A 16 -4.35 3.36 27.40
CA ASP A 16 -3.02 3.42 28.06
C ASP A 16 -2.98 2.59 29.35
N LYS A 17 -4.11 2.54 30.09
CA LYS A 17 -4.21 1.75 31.33
C LYS A 17 -4.22 0.26 31.03
N LEU A 18 -4.91 -0.15 29.98
CA LEU A 18 -4.99 -1.55 29.56
C LEU A 18 -3.66 -2.02 28.96
N GLU A 19 -2.99 -1.19 28.18
CA GLU A 19 -1.64 -1.47 27.69
C GLU A 19 -0.66 -1.68 28.86
N ALA A 20 -0.59 -0.71 29.79
CA ALA A 20 0.27 -0.82 30.96
C ALA A 20 -0.07 -2.06 31.82
N PHE A 21 -1.34 -2.45 31.86
CA PHE A 21 -1.78 -3.63 32.56
C PHE A 21 -1.29 -4.93 31.89
N PHE A 22 -1.39 -5.05 30.57
CA PHE A 22 -0.86 -6.20 29.85
C PHE A 22 0.67 -6.32 29.96
N TRP A 23 1.38 -5.19 29.89
CA TRP A 23 2.83 -5.18 30.15
C TRP A 23 3.17 -5.67 31.58
N ALA A 24 2.39 -5.24 32.57
CA ALA A 24 2.57 -5.69 33.97
C ALA A 24 2.28 -7.17 34.17
N LEU A 25 1.43 -7.79 33.35
CA LEU A 25 1.15 -9.21 33.34
C LEU A 25 2.18 -10.05 32.58
N GLY A 26 3.18 -9.42 31.97
CA GLY A 26 4.25 -10.11 31.26
C GLY A 26 4.00 -10.29 29.76
N ALA A 27 3.14 -9.49 29.15
CA ALA A 27 3.01 -9.49 27.70
C ALA A 27 4.36 -9.15 27.04
N VAL A 28 4.73 -9.86 25.98
CA VAL A 28 5.95 -9.60 25.18
C VAL A 28 5.72 -8.58 24.10
N SER A 29 4.47 -8.35 23.74
CA SER A 29 4.02 -7.29 22.84
C SER A 29 2.61 -6.86 23.20
N VAL A 30 2.30 -5.57 23.00
CA VAL A 30 0.94 -5.04 23.14
C VAL A 30 0.62 -4.25 21.89
N THR A 31 -0.52 -4.54 21.27
CA THR A 31 -0.99 -3.88 20.04
C THR A 31 -2.37 -3.30 20.27
N VAL A 32 -2.60 -2.09 19.79
CA VAL A 32 -3.90 -1.44 19.78
C VAL A 32 -4.51 -1.55 18.40
N ALA A 33 -5.74 -2.03 18.32
CA ALA A 33 -6.47 -2.23 17.08
C ALA A 33 -7.85 -1.58 17.15
N ASP A 34 -8.43 -1.29 15.99
CA ASP A 34 -9.82 -0.87 15.91
C ASP A 34 -10.76 -2.01 16.34
N ALA A 35 -11.75 -1.71 17.18
CA ALA A 35 -12.80 -2.65 17.59
C ALA A 35 -14.03 -2.59 16.67
N GLY A 36 -14.06 -1.65 15.72
CA GLY A 36 -15.14 -1.41 14.78
C GLY A 36 -14.64 -1.45 13.34
N ASP A 37 -15.10 -0.50 12.57
CA ASP A 37 -14.69 -0.25 11.18
C ASP A 37 -14.56 1.28 11.03
N GLU A 38 -13.80 1.91 11.93
CA GLU A 38 -13.54 3.36 11.94
C GLU A 38 -12.23 3.64 11.23
N PRO A 39 -12.25 4.11 9.97
CA PRO A 39 -11.04 4.32 9.20
C PRO A 39 -10.24 5.52 9.72
N LEU A 40 -8.96 5.29 10.05
CA LEU A 40 -7.97 6.32 10.36
C LEU A 40 -6.83 6.25 9.34
N TYR A 41 -7.02 6.88 8.18
CA TYR A 41 -6.06 6.75 7.08
C TYR A 41 -4.93 7.80 7.11
N GLU A 42 -5.23 9.03 7.52
CA GLU A 42 -4.27 10.14 7.52
C GLU A 42 -4.48 11.02 8.75
N PRO A 43 -3.90 10.68 9.92
CA PRO A 43 -3.93 11.59 11.06
C PRO A 43 -3.11 12.85 10.77
N VAL A 44 -3.55 13.97 11.33
CA VAL A 44 -2.80 15.24 11.25
C VAL A 44 -1.40 15.04 11.86
N LEU A 45 -0.39 15.62 11.24
CA LEU A 45 1.01 15.47 11.68
C LEU A 45 1.18 15.86 13.16
N GLY A 46 1.60 14.90 13.96
CA GLY A 46 1.78 15.08 15.41
C GLY A 46 0.56 14.67 16.26
N GLU A 47 -0.54 14.28 15.64
CA GLU A 47 -1.65 13.62 16.33
C GLU A 47 -1.49 12.10 16.25
N ASN A 48 -1.84 11.42 17.33
CA ASN A 48 -1.92 9.97 17.37
C ASN A 48 -3.38 9.60 17.74
N PRO A 49 -4.33 9.78 16.80
CA PRO A 49 -5.72 9.54 17.10
C PRO A 49 -5.94 8.05 17.34
N LEU A 50 -6.63 7.74 18.44
CA LEU A 50 -7.11 6.40 18.71
C LEU A 50 -8.58 6.30 18.27
N TRP A 51 -9.00 5.12 17.85
CA TRP A 51 -10.40 4.81 17.57
C TRP A 51 -11.28 5.04 18.81
N THR A 52 -12.54 5.28 18.58
CA THR A 52 -13.52 5.49 19.68
C THR A 52 -13.65 4.24 20.54
N HIS A 53 -13.67 3.09 19.87
CA HIS A 53 -13.67 1.77 20.49
C HIS A 53 -12.43 1.00 20.03
N THR A 54 -11.65 0.49 20.95
CA THR A 54 -10.39 -0.17 20.67
C THR A 54 -10.33 -1.56 21.26
N HIS A 55 -9.64 -2.45 20.56
CA HIS A 55 -9.14 -3.70 21.11
C HIS A 55 -7.66 -3.52 21.45
N VAL A 56 -7.29 -3.88 22.66
CA VAL A 56 -5.90 -4.01 23.05
C VAL A 56 -5.57 -5.50 23.09
N VAL A 57 -4.56 -5.91 22.33
CA VAL A 57 -4.13 -7.29 22.19
C VAL A 57 -2.78 -7.46 22.88
N GLY A 58 -2.71 -8.25 23.92
CA GLY A 58 -1.46 -8.66 24.56
C GLY A 58 -1.00 -10.02 24.03
N LEU A 59 0.24 -10.09 23.55
CA LEU A 59 0.91 -11.34 23.17
C LEU A 59 1.69 -11.89 24.37
N PHE A 60 1.45 -13.14 24.75
CA PHE A 60 2.07 -13.81 25.88
C PHE A 60 2.76 -15.10 25.45
N GLU A 61 3.75 -15.54 26.23
CA GLU A 61 4.40 -16.84 26.05
C GLU A 61 3.48 -18.00 26.49
N ASP A 62 3.87 -19.22 26.13
CA ASP A 62 3.13 -20.50 26.35
C ASP A 62 2.80 -20.79 27.81
N ASP A 63 3.52 -20.22 28.77
CA ASP A 63 3.34 -20.43 30.20
C ASP A 63 2.32 -19.49 30.87
N VAL A 64 1.68 -18.59 30.09
CA VAL A 64 0.67 -17.69 30.63
C VAL A 64 -0.58 -18.44 31.11
N ASP A 65 -1.05 -18.11 32.29
CA ASP A 65 -2.36 -18.57 32.78
C ASP A 65 -3.47 -17.64 32.26
N VAL A 66 -4.05 -18.00 31.12
CA VAL A 66 -5.11 -17.24 30.43
C VAL A 66 -6.33 -17.03 31.35
N ALA A 67 -6.66 -18.03 32.21
CA ALA A 67 -7.78 -17.89 33.14
C ALA A 67 -7.49 -16.81 34.17
N SER A 68 -6.28 -16.82 34.74
CA SER A 68 -5.82 -15.78 35.66
C SER A 68 -5.82 -14.38 35.03
N VAL A 69 -5.34 -14.24 33.78
CA VAL A 69 -5.38 -12.95 33.08
C VAL A 69 -6.82 -12.46 32.92
N ARG A 70 -7.73 -13.34 32.54
CA ARG A 70 -9.16 -13.02 32.38
C ARG A 70 -9.79 -12.54 33.68
N ASP A 71 -9.51 -13.22 34.79
CA ASP A 71 -10.04 -12.84 36.12
C ASP A 71 -9.50 -11.47 36.54
N GLN A 72 -8.22 -11.21 36.33
CA GLN A 72 -7.58 -9.94 36.63
C GLN A 72 -8.11 -8.79 35.75
N LEU A 73 -8.41 -9.04 34.46
CA LEU A 73 -9.09 -8.08 33.59
C LEU A 73 -10.45 -7.69 34.15
N ALA A 74 -11.24 -8.70 34.61
CA ALA A 74 -12.54 -8.46 35.20
C ALA A 74 -12.44 -7.63 36.49
N GLU A 75 -11.47 -7.89 37.36
CA GLU A 75 -11.21 -7.10 38.58
C GLU A 75 -10.87 -5.62 38.23
N LYS A 76 -10.21 -5.37 37.12
CA LYS A 76 -9.88 -4.00 36.61
C LYS A 76 -11.00 -3.38 35.79
N GLN A 77 -12.13 -4.08 35.63
CA GLN A 77 -13.28 -3.64 34.82
C GLN A 77 -13.01 -3.53 33.32
N PHE A 78 -12.01 -4.25 32.79
CA PHE A 78 -11.80 -4.42 31.36
C PHE A 78 -12.59 -5.63 30.84
N ALA A 79 -13.21 -5.47 29.67
CA ALA A 79 -13.95 -6.55 29.05
C ALA A 79 -12.99 -7.46 28.26
N PHE A 80 -12.86 -8.71 28.69
CA PHE A 80 -12.22 -9.75 27.89
C PHE A 80 -13.05 -9.99 26.63
N VAL A 81 -12.40 -9.99 25.46
CA VAL A 81 -13.05 -10.15 24.15
C VAL A 81 -12.76 -11.53 23.59
N ASP A 82 -11.48 -11.89 23.45
CA ASP A 82 -11.08 -13.13 22.79
C ASP A 82 -9.72 -13.65 23.30
N HIS A 83 -9.46 -14.93 23.03
CA HIS A 83 -8.18 -15.57 23.23
C HIS A 83 -7.88 -16.50 22.04
N GLU A 84 -6.73 -16.30 21.43
CA GLU A 84 -6.24 -17.11 20.31
C GLU A 84 -4.88 -17.72 20.64
N GLU A 85 -4.74 -19.03 20.40
CA GLU A 85 -3.45 -19.71 20.44
C GLU A 85 -2.75 -19.58 19.08
N ILE A 86 -1.56 -18.99 19.08
CA ILE A 86 -0.74 -18.83 17.89
C ILE A 86 0.40 -19.85 17.96
N VAL A 87 0.31 -20.86 17.14
CA VAL A 87 1.42 -21.83 16.97
C VAL A 87 2.46 -21.18 16.05
N ASP A 88 3.71 -21.18 16.50
CA ASP A 88 4.85 -20.72 15.69
C ASP A 88 4.97 -21.62 14.45
N ARG A 89 4.34 -21.17 13.38
CA ARG A 89 4.41 -21.77 12.04
C ARG A 89 5.23 -20.83 11.17
N GLN A 90 5.85 -21.37 10.14
CA GLN A 90 6.50 -20.54 9.12
C GLN A 90 5.44 -19.67 8.40
N TRP A 91 5.08 -18.53 9.02
CA TRP A 91 4.10 -17.56 8.52
C TRP A 91 4.42 -17.05 7.12
N GLU A 92 5.69 -17.13 6.74
CA GLU A 92 6.18 -16.69 5.42
C GLU A 92 5.52 -17.39 4.23
N ARG A 93 4.79 -18.50 4.43
CA ARG A 93 4.18 -19.27 3.34
C ARG A 93 2.67 -19.56 3.49
N GLU A 94 2.06 -19.34 4.64
CA GLU A 94 0.63 -19.66 4.82
C GLU A 94 -0.26 -18.73 3.98
N TRP A 95 0.06 -17.45 3.91
CA TRP A 95 -0.67 -16.46 3.11
C TRP A 95 -0.46 -16.66 1.60
N LEU A 96 0.68 -17.23 1.16
CA LEU A 96 0.91 -17.60 -0.25
C LEU A 96 -0.14 -18.60 -0.76
N LYS A 97 -0.72 -19.43 0.10
CA LYS A 97 -1.76 -20.40 -0.28
C LYS A 97 -3.07 -19.74 -0.72
N HIS A 98 -3.29 -18.50 -0.32
CA HIS A 98 -4.49 -17.73 -0.65
C HIS A 98 -4.26 -16.73 -1.79
N PHE A 99 -3.01 -16.56 -2.22
CA PHE A 99 -2.66 -15.64 -3.29
C PHE A 99 -2.75 -16.37 -4.64
N GLN A 100 -3.73 -16.01 -5.43
CA GLN A 100 -3.99 -16.58 -6.76
C GLN A 100 -3.59 -15.56 -7.83
N PRO A 101 -3.27 -16.00 -9.07
CA PRO A 101 -3.07 -15.06 -10.16
C PRO A 101 -4.27 -14.12 -10.32
N MET A 102 -3.99 -12.83 -10.33
CA MET A 102 -5.00 -11.77 -10.44
C MET A 102 -4.88 -11.06 -11.78
N ARG A 103 -6.02 -10.86 -12.45
CA ARG A 103 -6.11 -10.15 -13.72
C ARG A 103 -6.48 -8.69 -13.51
N PHE A 104 -5.80 -7.82 -14.24
CA PHE A 104 -6.04 -6.38 -14.28
C PHE A 104 -6.23 -5.93 -15.73
N GLY A 105 -7.42 -5.41 -16.05
CA GLY A 105 -7.75 -5.04 -17.42
C GLY A 105 -7.88 -6.23 -18.36
N GLN A 106 -7.24 -6.19 -19.53
CA GLN A 106 -7.37 -7.18 -20.58
C GLN A 106 -6.24 -8.21 -20.62
N ARG A 107 -4.98 -7.77 -20.42
CA ARG A 107 -3.77 -8.59 -20.63
C ARG A 107 -2.90 -8.74 -19.41
N LEU A 108 -2.97 -7.76 -18.49
CA LEU A 108 -2.05 -7.68 -17.36
C LEU A 108 -2.48 -8.62 -16.24
N TRP A 109 -1.49 -9.36 -15.71
CA TRP A 109 -1.67 -10.28 -14.60
C TRP A 109 -0.58 -10.06 -13.55
N VAL A 110 -0.95 -10.21 -12.29
CA VAL A 110 0.01 -10.36 -11.19
C VAL A 110 -0.08 -11.81 -10.71
N CYS A 111 1.03 -12.49 -10.75
CA CYS A 111 1.12 -13.93 -10.50
C CYS A 111 2.15 -14.21 -9.41
N PRO A 112 1.79 -14.94 -8.35
CA PRO A 112 2.76 -15.40 -7.34
C PRO A 112 3.77 -16.37 -7.95
N SER A 113 4.97 -16.42 -7.37
CA SER A 113 6.04 -17.34 -7.77
C SER A 113 5.55 -18.79 -7.83
N GLY A 114 5.90 -19.47 -8.91
CA GLY A 114 5.56 -20.88 -9.14
C GLY A 114 4.15 -21.12 -9.65
N MET A 115 3.35 -20.08 -9.86
CA MET A 115 2.07 -20.15 -10.56
C MET A 115 2.22 -19.70 -12.01
N HIS A 116 1.28 -20.10 -12.87
CA HIS A 116 1.32 -19.79 -14.30
C HIS A 116 -0.05 -19.35 -14.79
N VAL A 117 -0.03 -18.42 -15.72
CA VAL A 117 -1.19 -17.96 -16.47
C VAL A 117 -1.15 -18.60 -17.85
N SER A 118 -2.28 -19.18 -18.29
CA SER A 118 -2.35 -19.95 -19.55
C SER A 118 -2.78 -19.13 -20.76
N GLU A 119 -3.18 -17.87 -20.60
CA GLU A 119 -3.58 -17.02 -21.69
C GLU A 119 -2.38 -16.61 -22.56
N THR A 120 -2.57 -16.72 -23.89
CA THR A 120 -1.49 -16.53 -24.88
C THR A 120 -0.96 -15.09 -24.95
N ASP A 121 -1.82 -14.10 -24.65
CA ASP A 121 -1.50 -12.68 -24.75
C ASP A 121 -1.27 -12.03 -23.34
N ALA A 122 -1.14 -12.87 -22.32
CA ALA A 122 -0.96 -12.39 -20.96
C ALA A 122 0.39 -11.69 -20.79
N VAL A 123 0.36 -10.51 -20.19
CA VAL A 123 1.52 -9.81 -19.66
C VAL A 123 1.56 -10.10 -18.16
N VAL A 124 2.54 -10.85 -17.72
CA VAL A 124 2.57 -11.38 -16.35
C VAL A 124 3.67 -10.72 -15.55
N ILE A 125 3.29 -10.15 -14.41
CA ILE A 125 4.20 -9.69 -13.36
C ILE A 125 4.35 -10.82 -12.35
N ASP A 126 5.53 -11.37 -12.21
CA ASP A 126 5.88 -12.33 -11.16
C ASP A 126 6.18 -11.56 -9.87
N LEU A 127 5.25 -11.54 -8.95
CA LEU A 127 5.34 -10.79 -7.72
C LEU A 127 4.82 -11.60 -6.54
N ASP A 128 5.67 -11.82 -5.56
CA ASP A 128 5.27 -12.36 -4.27
C ASP A 128 4.93 -11.21 -3.33
N PRO A 129 3.84 -11.30 -2.58
CA PRO A 129 3.60 -10.36 -1.51
C PRO A 129 4.77 -10.37 -0.52
N GLY A 130 5.36 -9.20 -0.32
CA GLY A 130 6.51 -8.99 0.55
C GLY A 130 6.22 -7.95 1.62
N LEU A 131 7.29 -7.47 2.25
CA LEU A 131 7.22 -6.40 3.27
C LEU A 131 6.94 -5.03 2.65
N ALA A 132 7.16 -4.84 1.33
CA ALA A 132 6.87 -3.59 0.66
C ALA A 132 5.39 -3.50 0.25
N PHE A 133 4.81 -2.30 0.36
CA PHE A 133 3.45 -2.01 -0.10
C PHE A 133 3.33 -2.20 -1.62
N GLY A 134 2.14 -2.59 -2.11
CA GLY A 134 1.87 -2.74 -3.54
C GLY A 134 1.90 -4.19 -4.03
N THR A 135 1.07 -5.06 -3.41
CA THR A 135 0.92 -6.48 -3.82
C THR A 135 -0.12 -6.68 -4.92
N GLY A 136 -0.77 -5.62 -5.39
CA GLY A 136 -1.87 -5.69 -6.36
C GLY A 136 -3.26 -5.86 -5.74
N THR A 137 -3.37 -6.28 -4.49
CA THR A 137 -4.66 -6.53 -3.82
C THR A 137 -5.41 -5.25 -3.44
N HIS A 138 -4.68 -4.15 -3.20
CA HIS A 138 -5.29 -2.89 -2.81
C HIS A 138 -6.02 -2.23 -3.99
N ALA A 139 -7.17 -1.61 -3.71
CA ALA A 139 -8.01 -0.96 -4.71
C ALA A 139 -7.25 0.08 -5.56
N THR A 140 -6.37 0.87 -4.95
CA THR A 140 -5.58 1.92 -5.63
C THR A 140 -4.57 1.32 -6.62
N THR A 141 -3.89 0.25 -6.24
CA THR A 141 -2.95 -0.47 -7.12
C THR A 141 -3.71 -1.09 -8.30
N ARG A 142 -4.88 -1.68 -8.03
CA ARG A 142 -5.78 -2.22 -9.07
C ARG A 142 -6.14 -1.16 -10.10
N LEU A 143 -6.61 0.01 -9.65
CA LEU A 143 -7.00 1.11 -10.54
C LEU A 143 -5.84 1.55 -11.43
N CYS A 144 -4.61 1.65 -10.90
CA CYS A 144 -3.42 2.01 -11.67
C CYS A 144 -3.05 0.93 -12.70
N LEU A 145 -3.06 -0.34 -12.31
CA LEU A 145 -2.74 -1.46 -13.22
C LEU A 145 -3.75 -1.56 -14.37
N GLU A 146 -5.05 -1.41 -14.08
CA GLU A 146 -6.11 -1.40 -15.09
C GLU A 146 -5.99 -0.18 -16.02
N TRP A 147 -5.55 0.97 -15.49
CA TRP A 147 -5.26 2.14 -16.31
C TRP A 147 -4.06 1.90 -17.24
N LEU A 148 -2.96 1.37 -16.71
CA LEU A 148 -1.75 1.05 -17.50
C LEU A 148 -2.06 0.06 -18.64
N ASP A 149 -2.86 -0.98 -18.38
CA ASP A 149 -3.26 -1.95 -19.41
C ASP A 149 -4.19 -1.34 -20.48
N SER A 150 -4.87 -0.22 -20.18
CA SER A 150 -5.80 0.44 -21.09
C SER A 150 -5.15 1.37 -22.12
N ILE A 151 -3.85 1.70 -21.96
CA ILE A 151 -3.13 2.62 -22.83
C ILE A 151 -1.97 1.94 -23.55
N SER A 152 -1.43 2.60 -24.60
CA SER A 152 -0.20 2.16 -25.24
C SER A 152 1.00 2.85 -24.62
N LEU A 153 1.90 2.06 -24.04
CA LEU A 153 3.16 2.55 -23.47
C LEU A 153 4.36 2.40 -24.41
N LYS A 154 4.11 1.94 -25.64
CA LYS A 154 5.18 1.77 -26.63
C LYS A 154 5.91 3.10 -26.88
N ASP A 155 7.24 3.04 -26.80
CA ASP A 155 8.15 4.17 -26.98
C ASP A 155 7.97 5.30 -25.94
N LYS A 156 7.40 5.01 -24.77
CA LYS A 156 7.10 5.97 -23.70
C LYS A 156 8.14 5.90 -22.58
N ALA A 157 8.48 7.07 -22.03
CA ALA A 157 9.20 7.20 -20.76
C ALA A 157 8.19 7.32 -19.62
N VAL A 158 8.38 6.52 -18.57
CA VAL A 158 7.45 6.45 -17.42
C VAL A 158 8.23 6.74 -16.13
N LEU A 159 7.63 7.54 -15.24
CA LEU A 159 8.09 7.77 -13.87
C LEU A 159 7.06 7.20 -12.89
N ASP A 160 7.53 6.36 -11.97
CA ASP A 160 6.75 5.79 -10.86
C ASP A 160 7.23 6.41 -9.54
N VAL A 161 6.40 7.25 -8.90
CA VAL A 161 6.73 8.00 -7.69
C VAL A 161 6.05 7.37 -6.48
N GLY A 162 6.85 7.01 -5.45
CA GLY A 162 6.39 6.17 -4.35
C GLY A 162 6.22 4.73 -4.82
N CYS A 163 7.25 4.17 -5.44
CA CYS A 163 7.16 2.90 -6.17
C CYS A 163 6.90 1.67 -5.30
N GLY A 164 7.25 1.71 -4.01
CA GLY A 164 7.03 0.61 -3.08
C GLY A 164 7.65 -0.70 -3.54
N SER A 165 6.83 -1.68 -3.91
CA SER A 165 7.26 -2.96 -4.50
C SER A 165 7.76 -2.83 -5.95
N GLY A 166 7.57 -1.69 -6.60
CA GLY A 166 7.83 -1.44 -8.02
C GLY A 166 6.75 -1.96 -8.97
N ILE A 167 5.61 -2.42 -8.48
CA ILE A 167 4.59 -3.09 -9.29
C ILE A 167 4.11 -2.26 -10.47
N LEU A 168 3.95 -0.93 -10.33
CA LEU A 168 3.51 -0.06 -11.42
C LEU A 168 4.61 0.16 -12.46
N GLY A 169 5.85 0.38 -12.01
CA GLY A 169 7.01 0.45 -12.90
C GLY A 169 7.24 -0.85 -13.65
N LEU A 170 7.11 -2.01 -12.99
CA LEU A 170 7.18 -3.34 -13.61
C LEU A 170 6.09 -3.51 -14.68
N ALA A 171 4.85 -3.16 -14.33
CA ALA A 171 3.74 -3.19 -15.27
C ALA A 171 4.02 -2.33 -16.50
N ALA A 172 4.47 -1.09 -16.30
CA ALA A 172 4.80 -0.18 -17.39
C ALA A 172 5.89 -0.75 -18.32
N SER A 173 6.96 -1.31 -17.75
CA SER A 173 8.05 -1.92 -18.51
C SER A 173 7.57 -3.13 -19.31
N LEU A 174 6.83 -4.05 -18.70
CA LEU A 174 6.31 -5.26 -19.35
C LEU A 174 5.25 -4.95 -20.40
N LEU A 175 4.49 -3.83 -20.25
CA LEU A 175 3.54 -3.33 -21.25
C LEU A 175 4.19 -2.57 -22.40
N GLY A 176 5.54 -2.43 -22.40
CA GLY A 176 6.33 -1.95 -23.53
C GLY A 176 6.83 -0.52 -23.39
N ALA A 177 6.86 0.06 -22.19
CA ALA A 177 7.55 1.33 -21.95
C ALA A 177 9.02 1.22 -22.34
N GLN A 178 9.55 2.27 -22.97
CA GLN A 178 10.94 2.31 -23.43
C GLN A 178 11.90 2.52 -22.27
N GLU A 179 11.54 3.41 -21.36
CA GLU A 179 12.31 3.74 -20.16
C GLU A 179 11.36 3.84 -18.98
N VAL A 180 11.77 3.27 -17.85
CA VAL A 180 11.02 3.39 -16.59
C VAL A 180 11.97 3.80 -15.48
N THR A 181 11.64 4.92 -14.85
CA THR A 181 12.29 5.40 -13.63
C THR A 181 11.33 5.16 -12.46
N ALA A 182 11.83 4.63 -11.36
CA ALA A 182 11.07 4.41 -10.14
C ALA A 182 11.78 5.05 -8.95
N THR A 183 11.05 5.80 -8.14
CA THR A 183 11.59 6.50 -6.98
C THR A 183 10.75 6.27 -5.74
N ASP A 184 11.43 6.19 -4.60
CA ASP A 184 10.81 6.12 -3.28
C ASP A 184 11.73 6.80 -2.26
N ASN A 185 11.17 7.30 -1.17
CA ASN A 185 11.94 7.86 -0.06
C ASN A 185 12.46 6.78 0.91
N ASP A 186 11.94 5.55 0.80
CA ASP A 186 12.37 4.40 1.59
C ASP A 186 13.38 3.55 0.79
N PRO A 187 14.63 3.42 1.24
CA PRO A 187 15.62 2.55 0.63
C PRO A 187 15.19 1.07 0.58
N GLN A 188 14.32 0.61 1.49
CA GLN A 188 13.80 -0.76 1.47
C GLN A 188 12.84 -0.97 0.29
N ALA A 189 12.04 0.03 -0.03
CA ALA A 189 11.17 0.01 -1.21
C ALA A 189 12.00 -0.07 -2.50
N LEU A 190 13.06 0.73 -2.62
CA LEU A 190 13.97 0.67 -3.77
C LEU A 190 14.65 -0.70 -3.91
N PHE A 191 15.10 -1.28 -2.79
CA PHE A 191 15.66 -2.64 -2.79
C PHE A 191 14.62 -3.68 -3.26
N ALA A 192 13.38 -3.59 -2.77
CA ALA A 192 12.30 -4.49 -3.19
C ALA A 192 11.98 -4.33 -4.69
N THR A 193 11.92 -3.08 -5.18
CA THR A 193 11.73 -2.77 -6.61
C THR A 193 12.83 -3.40 -7.47
N ASP A 194 14.09 -3.28 -7.08
CA ASP A 194 15.23 -3.86 -7.81
C ASP A 194 15.17 -5.38 -7.85
N GLU A 195 14.87 -6.04 -6.73
CA GLU A 195 14.72 -7.49 -6.69
C GLU A 195 13.55 -7.98 -7.55
N ASN A 196 12.43 -7.28 -7.50
CA ASN A 196 11.27 -7.59 -8.33
C ASN A 196 11.56 -7.34 -9.83
N ALA A 197 12.31 -6.29 -10.18
CA ALA A 197 12.74 -6.04 -11.55
C ALA A 197 13.64 -7.17 -12.10
N LYS A 198 14.61 -7.61 -11.31
CA LYS A 198 15.48 -8.78 -11.67
C LYS A 198 14.65 -10.04 -11.88
N LYS A 199 13.69 -10.30 -10.98
CA LYS A 199 12.80 -11.46 -11.03
C LYS A 199 11.97 -11.47 -12.32
N ASN A 200 11.48 -10.30 -12.75
CA ASN A 200 10.70 -10.13 -13.96
C ASN A 200 11.56 -9.94 -15.24
N SER A 201 12.89 -9.98 -15.13
CA SER A 201 13.83 -9.76 -16.24
C SER A 201 13.63 -8.42 -16.96
N VAL A 202 13.24 -7.39 -16.22
CA VAL A 202 13.12 -6.01 -16.70
C VAL A 202 14.17 -5.11 -16.06
N THR A 203 14.43 -3.97 -16.68
CA THR A 203 15.35 -2.95 -16.17
C THR A 203 14.57 -1.71 -15.82
N LEU A 204 14.67 -1.28 -14.57
CA LEU A 204 14.16 0.01 -14.09
C LEU A 204 15.35 0.85 -13.62
N GLN A 205 15.26 2.17 -13.80
CA GLN A 205 16.18 3.09 -13.15
C GLN A 205 15.59 3.45 -11.77
N THR A 206 16.20 2.93 -10.71
CA THR A 206 15.74 3.17 -9.34
C THR A 206 16.62 4.16 -8.61
N GLY A 207 16.07 4.93 -7.69
CA GLY A 207 16.83 5.86 -6.85
C GLY A 207 15.95 6.68 -5.92
N LEU A 208 16.60 7.27 -4.90
CA LEU A 208 15.95 8.28 -4.05
C LEU A 208 15.53 9.50 -4.89
N PRO A 209 14.55 10.29 -4.46
CA PRO A 209 14.05 11.44 -5.24
C PRO A 209 15.14 12.40 -5.71
N GLU A 210 16.19 12.63 -4.91
CA GLU A 210 17.33 13.48 -5.27
C GLU A 210 18.35 12.80 -6.22
N GLN A 211 18.25 11.51 -6.45
CA GLN A 211 19.16 10.71 -7.28
C GLN A 211 18.60 10.46 -8.68
N ILE A 212 17.28 10.59 -8.87
CA ILE A 212 16.68 10.39 -10.19
C ILE A 212 16.98 11.58 -11.12
N PRO A 213 16.98 11.38 -12.44
CA PRO A 213 17.17 12.46 -13.40
C PRO A 213 16.11 13.55 -13.25
N ASN A 214 16.53 14.80 -13.28
CA ASN A 214 15.60 15.92 -13.48
C ASN A 214 15.18 15.95 -14.96
N ALA A 215 14.27 15.08 -15.33
CA ALA A 215 13.79 14.86 -16.69
C ALA A 215 12.27 14.95 -16.74
N GLN A 216 11.74 14.97 -17.94
CA GLN A 216 10.30 14.88 -18.16
C GLN A 216 9.96 13.50 -18.73
N TYR A 217 8.75 13.05 -18.46
CA TYR A 217 8.24 11.73 -18.81
C TYR A 217 6.91 11.84 -19.55
N ASP A 218 6.63 10.90 -20.43
CA ASP A 218 5.34 10.79 -21.11
C ASP A 218 4.20 10.44 -20.14
N VAL A 219 4.53 9.64 -19.13
CA VAL A 219 3.60 9.23 -18.09
C VAL A 219 4.28 9.34 -16.72
N VAL A 220 3.63 10.03 -15.80
CA VAL A 220 4.00 10.08 -14.39
C VAL A 220 2.91 9.41 -13.57
N LEU A 221 3.28 8.42 -12.77
CA LEU A 221 2.39 7.69 -11.87
C LEU A 221 2.76 8.06 -10.43
N ALA A 222 1.76 8.28 -9.58
CA ALA A 222 1.94 8.42 -8.15
C ALA A 222 0.75 7.76 -7.43
N ASN A 223 1.01 6.62 -6.79
CA ASN A 223 0.03 5.91 -5.96
C ASN A 223 0.43 6.03 -4.49
N ILE A 224 0.28 7.22 -3.96
CA ILE A 224 0.64 7.62 -2.60
C ILE A 224 -0.53 8.34 -1.95
N LEU A 225 -0.45 8.64 -0.64
CA LEU A 225 -1.52 9.30 0.09
C LEU A 225 -1.80 10.73 -0.42
N ALA A 226 -2.99 11.24 -0.15
CA ALA A 226 -3.48 12.52 -0.67
C ALA A 226 -2.62 13.73 -0.26
N GLN A 227 -2.19 13.80 1.00
CA GLN A 227 -1.35 14.89 1.49
C GLN A 227 -0.01 14.96 0.74
N PRO A 228 0.81 13.88 0.63
CA PRO A 228 2.02 13.87 -0.19
C PRO A 228 1.77 14.23 -1.67
N LEU A 229 0.64 13.82 -2.26
CA LEU A 229 0.31 14.21 -3.64
C LEU A 229 0.20 15.72 -3.77
N ILE A 230 -0.39 16.41 -2.80
CA ILE A 230 -0.51 17.88 -2.80
C ILE A 230 0.85 18.53 -2.57
N GLU A 231 1.63 18.04 -1.61
CA GLU A 231 2.97 18.58 -1.30
C GLU A 231 3.95 18.44 -2.47
N LEU A 232 3.84 17.36 -3.25
CA LEU A 232 4.67 17.07 -4.41
C LEU A 232 4.09 17.59 -5.72
N SER A 233 2.98 18.33 -5.72
CA SER A 233 2.27 18.72 -6.94
C SER A 233 3.15 19.45 -7.95
N ASP A 234 3.98 20.41 -7.51
CA ASP A 234 4.90 21.14 -8.38
C ASP A 234 5.92 20.21 -9.05
N PHE A 235 6.48 19.27 -8.28
CA PHE A 235 7.42 18.28 -8.80
C PHE A 235 6.75 17.34 -9.80
N LEU A 236 5.58 16.79 -9.45
CA LEU A 236 4.85 15.87 -10.31
C LEU A 236 4.42 16.54 -11.63
N MET A 237 3.92 17.78 -11.56
CA MET A 237 3.55 18.53 -12.75
C MET A 237 4.76 18.86 -13.63
N ALA A 238 5.89 19.26 -13.03
CA ALA A 238 7.10 19.58 -13.78
C ALA A 238 7.71 18.35 -14.48
N ALA A 239 7.52 17.16 -13.92
CA ALA A 239 8.02 15.91 -14.47
C ALA A 239 7.23 15.40 -15.69
N VAL A 240 6.09 15.98 -16.04
CA VAL A 240 5.28 15.55 -17.19
C VAL A 240 5.65 16.32 -18.44
N TYR A 241 5.89 15.64 -19.57
CA TYR A 241 6.06 16.26 -20.89
C TYR A 241 4.81 17.00 -21.36
N ASP A 242 4.99 17.97 -22.26
CA ASP A 242 3.89 18.61 -22.98
C ASP A 242 3.08 17.55 -23.76
N GLY A 243 1.79 17.42 -23.45
CA GLY A 243 0.92 16.35 -23.96
C GLY A 243 1.10 15.00 -23.27
N GLY A 244 1.84 14.96 -22.18
CA GLY A 244 1.99 13.78 -21.32
C GLY A 244 0.85 13.62 -20.32
N HIS A 245 0.90 12.55 -19.55
CA HIS A 245 -0.13 12.10 -18.63
C HIS A 245 0.38 12.06 -17.19
N LEU A 246 -0.45 12.50 -16.25
CA LEU A 246 -0.24 12.38 -14.81
C LEU A 246 -1.37 11.52 -14.23
N VAL A 247 -1.03 10.48 -13.52
CA VAL A 247 -1.98 9.54 -12.93
C VAL A 247 -1.74 9.46 -11.44
N LEU A 248 -2.74 9.86 -10.69
CA LEU A 248 -2.71 9.95 -9.24
C LEU A 248 -3.67 8.92 -8.64
N SER A 249 -3.25 8.19 -7.63
CA SER A 249 -4.07 7.28 -6.85
C SER A 249 -3.58 7.23 -5.40
N GLY A 250 -4.21 6.41 -4.55
CA GLY A 250 -3.99 6.50 -3.10
C GLY A 250 -4.91 7.52 -2.44
N ILE A 251 -5.99 7.90 -3.13
CA ILE A 251 -6.89 8.99 -2.80
C ILE A 251 -8.26 8.40 -2.43
N MET A 252 -8.80 8.72 -1.27
CA MET A 252 -10.19 8.40 -0.94
C MET A 252 -11.15 9.29 -1.75
N GLU A 253 -12.35 8.79 -2.01
CA GLU A 253 -13.37 9.55 -2.76
C GLU A 253 -13.68 10.90 -2.10
N SER A 254 -13.65 10.99 -0.77
CA SER A 254 -13.84 12.23 -0.01
C SER A 254 -12.70 13.24 -0.19
N GLN A 255 -11.49 12.82 -0.57
CA GLN A 255 -10.30 13.65 -0.74
C GLN A 255 -10.12 14.14 -2.18
N LYS A 256 -10.90 13.63 -3.12
CA LYS A 256 -10.77 13.86 -4.57
C LYS A 256 -10.68 15.34 -4.94
N GLU A 257 -11.63 16.15 -4.48
CA GLU A 257 -11.69 17.59 -4.82
C GLU A 257 -10.49 18.35 -4.22
N TRP A 258 -10.05 17.94 -3.04
CA TRP A 258 -8.89 18.54 -2.37
C TRP A 258 -7.61 18.28 -3.18
N VAL A 259 -7.39 17.05 -3.61
CA VAL A 259 -6.23 16.71 -4.46
C VAL A 259 -6.33 17.43 -5.80
N LEU A 260 -7.49 17.41 -6.48
CA LEU A 260 -7.68 18.08 -7.77
C LEU A 260 -7.34 19.57 -7.72
N SER A 261 -7.62 20.25 -6.61
CA SER A 261 -7.34 21.68 -6.46
C SER A 261 -5.84 22.06 -6.54
N ALA A 262 -4.94 21.09 -6.32
CA ALA A 262 -3.49 21.29 -6.44
C ALA A 262 -2.96 21.13 -7.88
N TYR A 263 -3.80 20.69 -8.82
CA TYR A 263 -3.42 20.36 -10.19
C TYR A 263 -4.24 21.13 -11.23
N ASP A 264 -4.66 22.34 -10.93
CA ASP A 264 -5.54 23.20 -11.75
C ASP A 264 -4.96 23.57 -13.12
N GLN A 265 -3.63 23.45 -13.30
CA GLN A 265 -2.92 23.68 -14.56
C GLN A 265 -3.01 22.50 -15.55
N PHE A 266 -3.54 21.37 -15.11
CA PHE A 266 -3.68 20.17 -15.92
C PHE A 266 -5.15 19.92 -16.29
N GLN A 267 -5.35 19.38 -17.49
CA GLN A 267 -6.67 18.98 -17.95
C GLN A 267 -7.09 17.68 -17.30
N LEU A 268 -8.23 17.64 -16.64
CA LEU A 268 -8.83 16.41 -16.16
C LEU A 268 -9.34 15.58 -17.34
N ILE A 269 -8.84 14.36 -17.50
CA ILE A 269 -9.20 13.44 -18.58
C ILE A 269 -10.21 12.39 -18.10
N ASP A 270 -9.95 11.75 -16.96
CA ASP A 270 -10.77 10.64 -16.45
C ASP A 270 -10.66 10.53 -14.92
N ILE A 271 -11.70 10.03 -14.29
CA ILE A 271 -11.71 9.62 -12.89
C ILE A 271 -12.31 8.22 -12.82
N ARG A 272 -11.56 7.29 -12.18
CA ARG A 272 -12.03 5.93 -11.93
C ARG A 272 -12.17 5.73 -10.43
N THR A 273 -13.20 5.01 -10.02
CA THR A 273 -13.46 4.69 -8.59
C THR A 273 -13.60 3.21 -8.41
N PHE A 274 -13.04 2.69 -7.34
CA PHE A 274 -13.19 1.30 -6.93
C PHE A 274 -13.05 1.20 -5.41
N ASP A 275 -14.03 0.61 -4.75
CA ASP A 275 -14.03 0.34 -3.31
C ASP A 275 -13.70 1.58 -2.44
N GLY A 276 -14.33 2.73 -2.74
CA GLY A 276 -14.13 4.00 -2.03
C GLY A 276 -12.83 4.75 -2.35
N TRP A 277 -11.99 4.19 -3.25
CA TRP A 277 -10.73 4.79 -3.70
C TRP A 277 -10.83 5.33 -5.12
N VAL A 278 -9.98 6.31 -5.42
CA VAL A 278 -10.02 7.06 -6.66
C VAL A 278 -8.67 7.00 -7.38
N LEU A 279 -8.75 6.91 -8.71
CA LEU A 279 -7.68 7.25 -9.62
C LEU A 279 -8.08 8.49 -10.40
N ILE A 280 -7.20 9.49 -10.43
CA ILE A 280 -7.36 10.73 -11.20
C ILE A 280 -6.36 10.69 -12.36
N HIS A 281 -6.87 10.81 -13.59
CA HIS A 281 -6.05 10.91 -14.80
C HIS A 281 -6.09 12.33 -15.35
N LEU A 282 -4.95 12.98 -15.36
CA LEU A 282 -4.72 14.33 -15.83
C LEU A 282 -3.80 14.32 -17.07
N ALA A 283 -3.90 15.34 -17.91
CA ALA A 283 -2.97 15.55 -19.02
C ALA A 283 -2.46 16.99 -19.03
N ARG A 284 -1.18 17.14 -19.39
CA ARG A 284 -0.60 18.45 -19.68
C ARG A 284 -0.97 18.85 -21.10
N GLU A 285 -1.51 20.04 -21.28
CA GLU A 285 -1.79 20.55 -22.62
C GLU A 285 -0.50 20.69 -23.43
N ARG A 286 -0.60 20.45 -24.73
CA ARG A 286 0.53 20.72 -25.65
C ARG A 286 0.69 22.21 -25.82
N SER A 287 1.88 22.71 -25.57
CA SER A 287 2.24 24.08 -25.99
C SER A 287 2.13 24.19 -27.49
N ALA A 288 1.44 25.24 -27.98
CA ALA A 288 1.15 25.49 -29.41
C ALA A 288 2.43 25.81 -30.21
#